data_bf94e262525626cb06681f5b3a3f433c
#
_entry.id   bf94e262525626cb06681f5b3a3f433c
#
_cell.length_a   1.000
_cell.length_b   1.000
_cell.length_c   1.000
_cell.angle_alpha   90.00
_cell.angle_beta   90.00
_cell.angle_gamma   90.00
#
_symmetry.space_group_name_H-M   'P 1'
#
loop_
_entity.id
_entity.type
_entity.pdbx_description
1 polymer ?
#
loop_
_entity_poly.entity_id
_entity_poly.type
_entity_poly.pdbx_seq_one_letter_code
_entity_poly.pdbx_strand_id
1 'polypeptide(L)'
;MTITEPPTTAPLPDPPKVSGGDHPTGHLEELRADPIGLMERTRAECGDVGEFRLADKDVVLLTGAEANEVFFRATDEDLDQAAAYPFMTPIFGEGVVFDASPERRREQLHNMALRDKQMRGHAETIQREVDEMVARWGTSGEIDLLDWFSELTIYTSSSCLIGRKFRLDLDDRFSHLYHELEQGTDAIAYVDAYADIPSFHARDRARAGLVELVGAIMAKREAAGPPAEKEDRDLLDVLMSIRDEEGVLRFDADQITGMFISMMFAGHHTTSGTAAWTLIELLRHPEEMDAVVAELDDLYADGTEVSYQALREMPHLEGAIKEALRLHPPLILLLRVANVDLDVGGRHIAAGKMVAASPSVSNRLPEAFGDPEAFRPGRYLEDPAADAANPWNWIPFGAGRHRCVGAQFAMMQLKAIFSVLLKDWTFEAAQPLDSYRNDHSKMVVQLAQPCRVTFRHRSADDATNAAHHEAATGGGSAVRPGSRTEGWRIVVDRDLCQGHAVCESEAHSVFQVSKKGELTILDERPGEDARAAVEAAVKFCPTHALSIEEA
;
A
#
# COMPACT_ATOMS: atom_id res chain seq x y z
N MET A 1 16.89 52.97 -25.84
CA MET A 1 16.84 51.79 -24.97
C MET A 1 16.20 50.70 -25.80
N THR A 2 17.01 49.81 -26.34
CA THR A 2 16.56 48.66 -27.11
C THR A 2 16.14 47.59 -26.09
N ILE A 3 14.86 47.26 -26.07
CA ILE A 3 14.34 46.13 -25.28
C ILE A 3 14.83 44.88 -26.01
N THR A 4 15.84 44.22 -25.45
CA THR A 4 16.22 42.87 -25.89
C THR A 4 15.13 41.91 -25.39
N GLU A 5 14.40 41.30 -26.33
CA GLU A 5 13.54 40.17 -26.06
C GLU A 5 14.34 39.08 -25.33
N PRO A 6 13.75 38.41 -24.29
CA PRO A 6 14.43 37.28 -23.67
C PRO A 6 14.67 36.20 -24.75
N PRO A 7 15.77 35.44 -24.63
CA PRO A 7 16.07 34.39 -25.59
C PRO A 7 14.91 33.39 -25.61
N THR A 8 14.30 33.19 -26.75
CA THR A 8 13.33 32.13 -27.03
C THR A 8 14.11 30.79 -26.86
N THR A 9 13.95 30.12 -25.76
CA THR A 9 14.46 28.75 -25.60
C THR A 9 13.75 27.87 -26.62
N ALA A 10 14.52 27.12 -27.42
CA ALA A 10 13.93 26.16 -28.35
C ALA A 10 13.01 25.18 -27.57
N PRO A 11 11.86 24.80 -28.14
CA PRO A 11 10.97 23.84 -27.47
C PRO A 11 11.72 22.55 -27.17
N LEU A 12 11.49 21.98 -25.98
CA LEU A 12 12.08 20.72 -25.61
C LEU A 12 11.60 19.60 -26.55
N PRO A 13 12.44 18.58 -26.83
CA PRO A 13 12.02 17.45 -27.66
C PRO A 13 11.02 16.56 -26.91
N ASP A 14 10.15 15.89 -27.66
CA ASP A 14 9.26 14.86 -27.13
C ASP A 14 10.06 13.70 -26.49
N PRO A 15 9.44 12.89 -25.58
CA PRO A 15 10.03 11.68 -25.07
C PRO A 15 10.41 10.71 -26.19
N PRO A 16 11.60 10.09 -26.16
CA PRO A 16 11.95 9.06 -27.12
C PRO A 16 11.04 7.83 -26.96
N LYS A 17 10.76 7.16 -28.08
CA LYS A 17 9.90 5.99 -28.13
C LYS A 17 10.76 4.73 -28.03
N VAL A 18 10.35 3.80 -27.17
CA VAL A 18 10.96 2.48 -27.10
C VAL A 18 10.71 1.70 -28.40
N SER A 19 11.66 0.89 -28.80
CA SER A 19 11.57 0.07 -30.02
C SER A 19 10.41 -0.93 -29.96
N GLY A 20 9.87 -1.36 -31.12
CA GLY A 20 8.80 -2.36 -31.21
C GLY A 20 7.38 -1.82 -31.25
N GLY A 21 7.17 -0.51 -31.14
CA GLY A 21 5.84 0.13 -31.10
C GLY A 21 5.08 0.17 -32.44
N ASP A 22 5.64 -0.32 -33.55
CA ASP A 22 5.02 -0.25 -34.90
C ASP A 22 3.88 -1.28 -35.09
N HIS A 23 3.76 -2.26 -34.19
CA HIS A 23 2.65 -3.21 -34.23
C HIS A 23 1.30 -2.49 -34.02
N PRO A 24 0.18 -2.95 -34.64
CA PRO A 24 -1.14 -2.30 -34.47
C PRO A 24 -1.57 -2.12 -33.00
N THR A 25 -1.26 -3.11 -32.13
CA THR A 25 -1.52 -3.07 -30.69
C THR A 25 -0.41 -2.40 -29.88
N GLY A 26 0.64 -1.87 -30.54
CA GLY A 26 1.82 -1.36 -29.86
C GLY A 26 2.51 -2.45 -29.03
N HIS A 27 2.79 -2.15 -27.78
CA HIS A 27 3.42 -3.07 -26.83
C HIS A 27 2.41 -3.80 -25.91
N LEU A 28 1.11 -3.83 -26.26
CA LEU A 28 0.09 -4.42 -25.39
C LEU A 28 0.35 -5.89 -25.07
N GLU A 29 0.78 -6.68 -26.07
CA GLU A 29 1.08 -8.10 -25.87
C GLU A 29 2.34 -8.29 -25.02
N GLU A 30 3.34 -7.42 -25.19
CA GLU A 30 4.54 -7.41 -24.35
C GLU A 30 4.20 -7.02 -22.91
N LEU A 31 3.37 -5.98 -22.71
CA LEU A 31 2.88 -5.60 -21.38
C LEU A 31 2.16 -6.75 -20.68
N ARG A 32 1.38 -7.55 -21.42
CA ARG A 32 0.68 -8.71 -20.83
C ARG A 32 1.62 -9.87 -20.51
N ALA A 33 2.66 -10.07 -21.31
CA ALA A 33 3.59 -11.19 -21.14
C ALA A 33 4.71 -10.89 -20.14
N ASP A 34 5.30 -9.70 -20.21
CA ASP A 34 6.40 -9.24 -19.37
C ASP A 34 6.36 -7.72 -19.17
N PRO A 35 5.45 -7.23 -18.32
CA PRO A 35 5.30 -5.78 -18.11
C PRO A 35 6.55 -5.13 -17.51
N ILE A 36 7.28 -5.83 -16.65
CA ILE A 36 8.49 -5.29 -16.01
C ILE A 36 9.60 -5.16 -17.07
N GLY A 37 9.83 -6.20 -17.87
CA GLY A 37 10.81 -6.16 -18.95
C GLY A 37 10.54 -5.05 -19.96
N LEU A 38 9.26 -4.75 -20.30
CA LEU A 38 8.92 -3.61 -21.15
C LEU A 38 9.34 -2.28 -20.50
N MET A 39 9.07 -2.09 -19.20
CA MET A 39 9.41 -0.85 -18.50
C MET A 39 10.93 -0.68 -18.32
N GLU A 40 11.64 -1.76 -17.98
CA GLU A 40 13.11 -1.77 -17.90
C GLU A 40 13.74 -1.45 -19.26
N ARG A 41 13.24 -2.06 -20.32
CA ARG A 41 13.70 -1.81 -21.69
C ARG A 41 13.39 -0.37 -22.12
N THR A 42 12.21 0.16 -21.77
CA THR A 42 11.87 1.56 -22.05
C THR A 42 12.88 2.50 -21.38
N ARG A 43 13.23 2.25 -20.11
CA ARG A 43 14.28 3.03 -19.44
C ARG A 43 15.65 2.85 -20.09
N ALA A 44 16.03 1.63 -20.43
CA ALA A 44 17.34 1.36 -21.03
C ALA A 44 17.54 2.03 -22.39
N GLU A 45 16.51 2.06 -23.24
CA GLU A 45 16.56 2.67 -24.57
C GLU A 45 16.34 4.20 -24.54
N CYS A 46 15.50 4.70 -23.62
CA CYS A 46 14.99 6.07 -23.65
C CYS A 46 15.51 6.96 -22.50
N GLY A 47 16.11 6.39 -21.46
CA GLY A 47 16.47 7.10 -20.22
C GLY A 47 15.26 7.22 -19.27
N ASP A 48 15.35 8.17 -18.34
CA ASP A 48 14.36 8.32 -17.26
C ASP A 48 12.99 8.82 -17.73
N VAL A 49 12.88 9.32 -18.96
CA VAL A 49 11.64 9.77 -19.59
C VAL A 49 11.53 9.12 -20.96
N GLY A 50 10.72 8.08 -21.09
CA GLY A 50 10.54 7.31 -22.32
C GLY A 50 9.07 7.06 -22.64
N GLU A 51 8.73 6.75 -23.88
CA GLU A 51 7.36 6.50 -24.31
C GLU A 51 7.21 5.09 -24.87
N PHE A 52 6.16 4.37 -24.43
CA PHE A 52 5.68 3.14 -25.06
C PHE A 52 4.21 3.29 -25.48
N ARG A 53 3.73 2.42 -26.37
CA ARG A 53 2.39 2.50 -26.91
C ARG A 53 1.54 1.29 -26.54
N LEU A 54 0.32 1.53 -26.06
CA LEU A 54 -0.70 0.51 -25.78
C LEU A 54 -1.89 0.72 -26.73
N ALA A 55 -1.98 -0.04 -27.78
CA ALA A 55 -2.95 0.15 -28.86
C ALA A 55 -2.89 1.59 -29.44
N ASP A 56 -3.88 2.40 -29.20
CA ASP A 56 -3.98 3.78 -29.63
C ASP A 56 -3.47 4.80 -28.58
N LYS A 57 -3.05 4.33 -27.39
CA LYS A 57 -2.62 5.19 -26.28
C LYS A 57 -1.10 5.22 -26.18
N ASP A 58 -0.53 6.41 -26.20
CA ASP A 58 0.88 6.62 -25.84
C ASP A 58 0.99 6.83 -24.34
N VAL A 59 1.93 6.13 -23.71
CA VAL A 59 2.21 6.19 -22.26
C VAL A 59 3.64 6.66 -22.06
N VAL A 60 3.82 7.80 -21.39
CA VAL A 60 5.13 8.31 -21.00
C VAL A 60 5.53 7.72 -19.67
N LEU A 61 6.57 6.89 -19.65
CA LEU A 61 7.14 6.29 -18.45
C LEU A 61 8.16 7.24 -17.84
N LEU A 62 7.99 7.51 -16.55
CA LEU A 62 8.92 8.24 -15.71
C LEU A 62 9.61 7.27 -14.74
N THR A 63 10.93 7.35 -14.67
CA THR A 63 11.78 6.55 -13.77
C THR A 63 12.87 7.44 -13.17
N GLY A 64 13.44 7.02 -12.02
CA GLY A 64 14.44 7.82 -11.33
C GLY A 64 13.85 8.93 -10.45
N ALA A 65 14.65 9.40 -9.49
CA ALA A 65 14.17 10.29 -8.43
C ALA A 65 13.58 11.61 -8.95
N GLU A 66 14.27 12.27 -9.88
CA GLU A 66 13.86 13.60 -10.38
C GLU A 66 12.54 13.53 -11.16
N ALA A 67 12.38 12.54 -12.03
CA ALA A 67 11.17 12.36 -12.81
C ALA A 67 9.98 11.91 -11.92
N ASN A 68 10.24 11.00 -10.97
CA ASN A 68 9.26 10.58 -9.99
C ASN A 68 8.82 11.73 -9.08
N GLU A 69 9.74 12.61 -8.65
CA GLU A 69 9.38 13.78 -7.84
C GLU A 69 8.36 14.66 -8.57
N VAL A 70 8.57 14.95 -9.87
CA VAL A 70 7.61 15.71 -10.67
C VAL A 70 6.26 15.00 -10.70
N PHE A 71 6.26 13.69 -10.97
CA PHE A 71 5.02 12.88 -11.02
C PHE A 71 4.24 12.93 -9.70
N PHE A 72 4.91 12.78 -8.56
CA PHE A 72 4.24 12.68 -7.27
C PHE A 72 3.90 14.03 -6.63
N ARG A 73 4.60 15.11 -6.97
CA ARG A 73 4.30 16.46 -6.48
C ARG A 73 3.24 17.17 -7.31
N ALA A 74 3.03 16.77 -8.57
CA ALA A 74 2.04 17.38 -9.43
C ALA A 74 0.63 17.38 -8.80
N THR A 75 -0.10 18.45 -8.99
CA THR A 75 -1.50 18.56 -8.56
C THR A 75 -2.42 17.76 -9.48
N ASP A 76 -3.66 17.49 -9.06
CA ASP A 76 -4.67 16.86 -9.95
C ASP A 76 -5.08 17.80 -11.11
N GLU A 77 -4.81 19.10 -11.00
CA GLU A 77 -4.99 20.06 -12.08
C GLU A 77 -3.94 19.87 -13.19
N ASP A 78 -2.73 19.43 -12.83
CA ASP A 78 -1.62 19.20 -13.75
C ASP A 78 -1.56 17.74 -14.22
N LEU A 79 -1.56 16.77 -13.28
CA LEU A 79 -1.54 15.33 -13.53
C LEU A 79 -2.70 14.64 -12.80
N ASP A 80 -3.80 14.41 -13.51
CA ASP A 80 -5.02 13.85 -12.95
C ASP A 80 -4.93 12.33 -12.76
N GLN A 81 -5.00 11.89 -11.51
CA GLN A 81 -5.06 10.47 -11.20
C GLN A 81 -6.41 9.86 -11.59
N ALA A 82 -7.53 10.54 -11.31
CA ALA A 82 -8.86 9.99 -11.54
C ALA A 82 -9.11 9.74 -13.03
N ALA A 83 -8.67 10.65 -13.89
CA ALA A 83 -8.78 10.52 -15.34
C ALA A 83 -8.01 9.31 -15.92
N ALA A 84 -7.02 8.78 -15.19
CA ALA A 84 -6.24 7.61 -15.61
C ALA A 84 -6.90 6.26 -15.26
N TYR A 85 -7.93 6.26 -14.39
CA TYR A 85 -8.54 5.02 -13.85
C TYR A 85 -10.04 4.84 -14.18
N PRO A 86 -10.55 5.23 -15.38
CA PRO A 86 -11.96 5.02 -15.71
C PRO A 86 -12.35 3.54 -15.75
N PHE A 87 -11.37 2.65 -15.94
CA PHE A 87 -11.55 1.21 -15.93
C PHE A 87 -11.89 0.62 -14.55
N MET A 88 -11.77 1.40 -13.47
CA MET A 88 -12.19 0.98 -12.14
C MET A 88 -13.68 1.26 -11.87
N THR A 89 -14.34 2.10 -12.66
CA THR A 89 -15.76 2.42 -12.50
C THR A 89 -16.67 1.19 -12.56
N PRO A 90 -16.48 0.21 -13.48
CA PRO A 90 -17.28 -1.02 -13.46
C PRO A 90 -17.12 -1.89 -12.20
N ILE A 91 -16.03 -1.70 -11.46
CA ILE A 91 -15.71 -2.43 -10.22
C ILE A 91 -16.26 -1.69 -9.00
N PHE A 92 -15.93 -0.39 -8.87
CA PHE A 92 -16.31 0.39 -7.69
C PHE A 92 -17.71 1.00 -7.79
N GLY A 93 -18.16 1.32 -8.99
CA GLY A 93 -19.44 1.98 -9.26
C GLY A 93 -19.31 3.46 -9.55
N GLU A 94 -20.39 4.02 -10.10
CA GLU A 94 -20.49 5.43 -10.43
C GLU A 94 -20.49 6.31 -9.17
N GLY A 95 -19.80 7.44 -9.23
CA GLY A 95 -19.68 8.38 -8.11
C GLY A 95 -18.86 7.85 -6.91
N VAL A 96 -18.07 6.79 -7.11
CA VAL A 96 -17.22 6.18 -6.07
C VAL A 96 -15.75 6.30 -6.44
N VAL A 97 -14.91 6.67 -5.48
CA VAL A 97 -13.43 6.82 -5.60
C VAL A 97 -13.03 7.62 -6.84
N PHE A 98 -12.57 6.96 -7.91
CA PHE A 98 -12.04 7.64 -9.10
C PHE A 98 -13.13 8.34 -9.93
N ASP A 99 -14.34 7.83 -9.89
CA ASP A 99 -15.49 8.45 -10.57
C ASP A 99 -16.16 9.58 -9.75
N ALA A 100 -15.76 9.77 -8.49
CA ALA A 100 -16.29 10.79 -7.60
C ALA A 100 -15.54 12.12 -7.76
N SER A 101 -16.28 13.26 -7.68
CA SER A 101 -15.63 14.57 -7.54
C SER A 101 -14.77 14.63 -6.26
N PRO A 102 -13.78 15.56 -6.18
CA PRO A 102 -12.96 15.72 -4.98
C PRO A 102 -13.79 15.97 -3.71
N GLU A 103 -14.90 16.72 -3.81
CA GLU A 103 -15.83 16.97 -2.72
C GLU A 103 -16.51 15.67 -2.28
N ARG A 104 -17.03 14.91 -3.26
CA ARG A 104 -17.72 13.64 -3.01
C ARG A 104 -16.79 12.60 -2.39
N ARG A 105 -15.52 12.52 -2.82
CA ARG A 105 -14.50 11.62 -2.24
C ARG A 105 -14.27 11.90 -0.76
N ARG A 106 -14.24 13.18 -0.34
CA ARG A 106 -14.10 13.54 1.07
C ARG A 106 -15.26 13.07 1.93
N GLU A 107 -16.48 12.99 1.37
CA GLU A 107 -17.66 12.50 2.07
C GLU A 107 -17.67 10.98 2.27
N GLN A 108 -16.93 10.22 1.46
CA GLN A 108 -16.93 8.75 1.46
C GLN A 108 -16.20 8.13 2.67
N LEU A 109 -15.58 8.92 3.53
CA LEU A 109 -15.02 8.53 4.83
C LEU A 109 -13.97 7.39 4.80
N HIS A 110 -13.33 7.13 3.65
CA HIS A 110 -12.35 6.05 3.49
C HIS A 110 -11.23 6.06 4.55
N ASN A 111 -10.84 7.23 5.03
CA ASN A 111 -9.75 7.38 5.99
C ASN A 111 -10.19 7.25 7.46
N MET A 112 -11.49 7.04 7.74
CA MET A 112 -11.98 7.08 9.11
C MET A 112 -11.38 5.95 9.97
N ALA A 113 -11.28 4.75 9.42
CA ALA A 113 -10.72 3.58 10.10
C ALA A 113 -9.17 3.63 10.23
N LEU A 114 -8.51 4.49 9.46
CA LEU A 114 -7.04 4.59 9.37
C LEU A 114 -6.45 5.66 10.29
N ARG A 115 -7.28 6.31 11.14
CA ARG A 115 -6.80 7.27 12.12
C ARG A 115 -6.12 6.54 13.29
N ASP A 116 -5.11 7.16 13.88
CA ASP A 116 -4.29 6.55 14.95
C ASP A 116 -5.13 5.94 16.07
N LYS A 117 -6.20 6.63 16.52
CA LYS A 117 -7.08 6.11 17.57
C LYS A 117 -7.71 4.75 17.21
N GLN A 118 -8.12 4.56 15.96
CA GLN A 118 -8.70 3.30 15.48
C GLN A 118 -7.60 2.25 15.25
N MET A 119 -6.46 2.68 14.75
CA MET A 119 -5.30 1.81 14.51
C MET A 119 -4.87 1.04 15.76
N ARG A 120 -4.94 1.67 16.94
CA ARG A 120 -4.59 1.00 18.22
C ARG A 120 -5.44 -0.23 18.51
N GLY A 121 -6.70 -0.26 18.11
CA GLY A 121 -7.60 -1.41 18.30
C GLY A 121 -7.52 -2.45 17.18
N HIS A 122 -6.85 -2.15 16.07
CA HIS A 122 -6.78 -3.07 14.95
C HIS A 122 -5.80 -4.22 15.19
N ALA A 123 -4.72 -4.03 15.95
CA ALA A 123 -3.74 -5.07 16.23
C ALA A 123 -4.39 -6.32 16.85
N GLU A 124 -5.19 -6.14 17.91
CA GLU A 124 -5.93 -7.22 18.58
C GLU A 124 -6.99 -7.85 17.67
N THR A 125 -7.61 -7.04 16.80
CA THR A 125 -8.60 -7.53 15.83
C THR A 125 -7.94 -8.43 14.79
N ILE A 126 -6.77 -8.02 14.26
CA ILE A 126 -6.00 -8.80 13.29
C ILE A 126 -5.52 -10.10 13.94
N GLN A 127 -4.93 -10.03 15.14
CA GLN A 127 -4.50 -11.22 15.87
C GLN A 127 -5.64 -12.25 15.98
N ARG A 128 -6.82 -11.81 16.38
CA ARG A 128 -8.00 -12.69 16.55
C ARG A 128 -8.40 -13.38 15.24
N GLU A 129 -8.43 -12.65 14.11
CA GLU A 129 -8.75 -13.26 12.81
C GLU A 129 -7.68 -14.28 12.39
N VAL A 130 -6.40 -14.02 12.68
CA VAL A 130 -5.30 -14.98 12.43
C VAL A 130 -5.47 -16.21 13.31
N ASP A 131 -5.71 -16.04 14.62
CA ASP A 131 -5.91 -17.14 15.58
C ASP A 131 -7.11 -18.02 15.18
N GLU A 132 -8.22 -17.41 14.77
CA GLU A 132 -9.41 -18.13 14.29
C GLU A 132 -9.12 -18.94 13.00
N MET A 133 -8.23 -18.46 12.12
CA MET A 133 -7.83 -19.20 10.92
C MET A 133 -6.84 -20.31 11.21
N VAL A 134 -5.79 -20.07 12.00
CA VAL A 134 -4.80 -21.11 12.33
C VAL A 134 -5.38 -22.19 13.26
N ALA A 135 -6.44 -21.87 14.02
CA ALA A 135 -7.17 -22.87 14.81
C ALA A 135 -7.79 -24.00 13.96
N ARG A 136 -7.94 -23.79 12.65
CA ARG A 136 -8.38 -24.82 11.70
C ARG A 136 -7.24 -25.74 11.27
N TRP A 137 -5.98 -25.38 11.56
CA TRP A 137 -4.81 -26.17 11.26
C TRP A 137 -4.66 -27.32 12.28
N GLY A 138 -4.10 -28.44 11.82
CA GLY A 138 -3.62 -29.46 12.74
C GLY A 138 -2.23 -29.09 13.28
N THR A 139 -1.47 -30.08 13.73
CA THR A 139 -0.08 -29.86 14.15
C THR A 139 0.88 -29.63 13.00
N SER A 140 0.52 -30.03 11.80
CA SER A 140 1.27 -29.83 10.55
C SER A 140 0.34 -29.98 9.34
N GLY A 141 0.73 -29.41 8.19
CA GLY A 141 -0.04 -29.50 6.95
C GLY A 141 0.63 -28.78 5.79
N GLU A 142 -0.12 -28.58 4.72
CA GLU A 142 0.27 -27.83 3.53
C GLU A 142 -0.81 -26.80 3.19
N ILE A 143 -0.41 -25.62 2.78
CA ILE A 143 -1.32 -24.56 2.30
C ILE A 143 -0.78 -23.97 1.00
N ASP A 144 -1.70 -23.44 0.15
CA ASP A 144 -1.35 -22.46 -0.87
C ASP A 144 -1.36 -21.07 -0.19
N LEU A 145 -0.23 -20.38 -0.28
CA LEU A 145 -0.03 -19.11 0.44
C LEU A 145 -1.02 -18.04 -0.01
N LEU A 146 -1.24 -17.94 -1.32
CA LEU A 146 -2.08 -16.88 -1.84
C LEU A 146 -3.54 -17.10 -1.44
N ASP A 147 -4.05 -18.34 -1.52
CA ASP A 147 -5.42 -18.65 -1.08
C ASP A 147 -5.60 -18.33 0.40
N TRP A 148 -4.66 -18.76 1.24
CA TRP A 148 -4.75 -18.58 2.68
C TRP A 148 -4.66 -17.10 3.09
N PHE A 149 -3.65 -16.37 2.57
CA PHE A 149 -3.52 -14.94 2.87
C PHE A 149 -4.66 -14.12 2.27
N SER A 150 -5.21 -14.53 1.13
CA SER A 150 -6.36 -13.88 0.52
C SER A 150 -7.59 -13.99 1.42
N GLU A 151 -7.92 -15.16 1.92
CA GLU A 151 -9.02 -15.35 2.87
C GLU A 151 -8.80 -14.51 4.14
N LEU A 152 -7.60 -14.58 4.72
CA LEU A 152 -7.25 -13.82 5.92
C LEU A 152 -7.39 -12.31 5.73
N THR A 153 -6.89 -11.78 4.61
CA THR A 153 -6.91 -10.33 4.38
C THR A 153 -8.30 -9.79 4.09
N ILE A 154 -9.23 -10.60 3.55
CA ILE A 154 -10.66 -10.26 3.48
C ILE A 154 -11.21 -10.10 4.90
N TYR A 155 -10.92 -11.04 5.79
CA TYR A 155 -11.44 -11.01 7.16
C TYR A 155 -10.87 -9.86 7.97
N THR A 156 -9.57 -9.67 7.95
CA THR A 156 -8.91 -8.59 8.69
C THR A 156 -9.29 -7.22 8.13
N SER A 157 -9.36 -7.04 6.80
CA SER A 157 -9.75 -5.77 6.19
C SER A 157 -11.22 -5.43 6.47
N SER A 158 -12.15 -6.39 6.32
CA SER A 158 -13.56 -6.14 6.63
C SER A 158 -13.78 -5.83 8.12
N SER A 159 -13.11 -6.55 9.03
CA SER A 159 -13.20 -6.33 10.48
C SER A 159 -12.63 -4.97 10.90
N CYS A 160 -11.47 -4.57 10.34
CA CYS A 160 -10.78 -3.35 10.73
C CYS A 160 -11.30 -2.10 10.01
N LEU A 161 -11.54 -2.18 8.70
CA LEU A 161 -11.87 -1.01 7.88
C LEU A 161 -13.37 -0.69 7.88
N ILE A 162 -14.23 -1.70 7.95
CA ILE A 162 -15.68 -1.53 7.95
C ILE A 162 -16.23 -1.75 9.36
N GLY A 163 -15.85 -2.86 9.99
CA GLY A 163 -16.21 -3.19 11.37
C GLY A 163 -16.58 -4.65 11.56
N ARG A 164 -16.32 -5.16 12.77
CA ARG A 164 -16.57 -6.57 13.12
C ARG A 164 -18.01 -6.99 12.91
N LYS A 165 -18.99 -6.12 13.18
CA LYS A 165 -20.41 -6.41 12.98
C LYS A 165 -20.71 -6.69 11.51
N PHE A 166 -20.18 -5.87 10.60
CA PHE A 166 -20.30 -6.12 9.16
C PHE A 166 -19.61 -7.43 8.77
N ARG A 167 -18.40 -7.67 9.27
CA ARG A 167 -17.65 -8.92 9.03
C ARG A 167 -18.48 -10.17 9.40
N LEU A 168 -19.21 -10.13 10.53
CA LEU A 168 -20.04 -11.24 11.00
C LEU A 168 -21.38 -11.36 10.26
N ASP A 169 -21.84 -10.29 9.61
CA ASP A 169 -23.01 -10.31 8.73
C ASP A 169 -22.71 -10.91 7.33
N LEU A 170 -21.41 -11.03 6.95
CA LEU A 170 -20.99 -11.64 5.68
C LEU A 170 -21.13 -13.16 5.74
N ASP A 171 -21.66 -13.74 4.66
CA ASP A 171 -21.71 -15.18 4.42
C ASP A 171 -20.71 -15.62 3.32
N ASP A 172 -20.63 -16.92 3.05
CA ASP A 172 -19.71 -17.49 2.06
C ASP A 172 -19.95 -16.94 0.64
N ARG A 173 -21.16 -16.43 0.34
CA ARG A 173 -21.45 -15.80 -0.97
C ARG A 173 -20.61 -14.56 -1.20
N PHE A 174 -20.29 -13.82 -0.12
CA PHE A 174 -19.47 -12.62 -0.25
C PHE A 174 -18.10 -12.93 -0.83
N SER A 175 -17.41 -13.92 -0.26
CA SER A 175 -16.06 -14.30 -0.74
C SER A 175 -16.09 -14.83 -2.17
N HIS A 176 -17.08 -15.62 -2.54
CA HIS A 176 -17.25 -16.11 -3.92
C HIS A 176 -17.51 -14.98 -4.91
N LEU A 177 -18.46 -14.08 -4.61
CA LEU A 177 -18.76 -12.93 -5.47
C LEU A 177 -17.57 -11.97 -5.57
N TYR A 178 -16.87 -11.77 -4.44
CA TYR A 178 -15.70 -10.92 -4.41
C TYR A 178 -14.58 -11.50 -5.29
N HIS A 179 -14.33 -12.80 -5.18
CA HIS A 179 -13.35 -13.49 -6.04
C HIS A 179 -13.73 -13.42 -7.54
N GLU A 180 -15.01 -13.61 -7.91
CA GLU A 180 -15.47 -13.45 -9.29
C GLU A 180 -15.29 -12.01 -9.81
N LEU A 181 -15.55 -11.01 -8.95
CA LEU A 181 -15.32 -9.60 -9.26
C LEU A 181 -13.85 -9.35 -9.63
N GLU A 182 -12.96 -9.94 -8.87
CA GLU A 182 -11.50 -9.80 -9.03
C GLU A 182 -10.99 -10.41 -10.33
N GLN A 183 -11.56 -11.52 -10.79
CA GLN A 183 -11.20 -12.14 -12.08
C GLN A 183 -11.48 -11.21 -13.27
N GLY A 184 -12.29 -10.17 -13.11
CA GLY A 184 -12.56 -9.14 -14.11
C GLY A 184 -11.53 -8.00 -14.17
N THR A 185 -10.35 -8.14 -13.54
CA THR A 185 -9.27 -7.14 -13.55
C THR A 185 -8.21 -7.40 -14.63
N ASP A 186 -8.59 -7.85 -15.81
CA ASP A 186 -7.70 -8.09 -16.96
C ASP A 186 -7.07 -6.78 -17.46
N ALA A 187 -5.81 -6.84 -17.93
CA ALA A 187 -5.07 -5.70 -18.49
C ALA A 187 -5.76 -5.08 -19.73
N ILE A 188 -6.67 -5.78 -20.40
CA ILE A 188 -7.49 -5.23 -21.47
C ILE A 188 -8.32 -4.02 -21.02
N ALA A 189 -8.63 -3.95 -19.71
CA ALA A 189 -9.35 -2.85 -19.11
C ALA A 189 -8.63 -1.49 -19.26
N TYR A 190 -7.30 -1.48 -19.39
CA TYR A 190 -6.55 -0.24 -19.68
C TYR A 190 -6.89 0.36 -21.06
N VAL A 191 -7.35 -0.48 -21.98
CA VAL A 191 -7.73 -0.08 -23.35
C VAL A 191 -9.24 0.10 -23.44
N ASP A 192 -10.01 -0.90 -23.03
CA ASP A 192 -11.47 -0.90 -23.02
C ASP A 192 -12.01 -1.62 -21.78
N ALA A 193 -12.50 -0.84 -20.82
CA ALA A 193 -13.05 -1.35 -19.56
C ALA A 193 -14.42 -2.04 -19.71
N TYR A 194 -15.06 -1.90 -20.87
CA TYR A 194 -16.40 -2.42 -21.19
C TYR A 194 -16.37 -3.40 -22.35
N ALA A 195 -15.19 -3.95 -22.68
CA ALA A 195 -15.06 -4.95 -23.74
C ALA A 195 -16.01 -6.12 -23.53
N ASP A 196 -16.60 -6.62 -24.62
CA ASP A 196 -17.51 -7.76 -24.61
C ASP A 196 -16.75 -9.08 -24.45
N ILE A 197 -16.27 -9.35 -23.23
CA ILE A 197 -15.51 -10.54 -22.87
C ILE A 197 -16.09 -11.27 -21.66
N PRO A 198 -15.95 -12.59 -21.56
CA PRO A 198 -16.57 -13.39 -20.49
C PRO A 198 -16.18 -12.96 -19.08
N SER A 199 -14.92 -12.55 -18.85
CA SER A 199 -14.44 -12.10 -17.55
C SER A 199 -15.12 -10.82 -17.09
N PHE A 200 -15.40 -9.87 -18.00
CA PHE A 200 -16.12 -8.64 -17.65
C PHE A 200 -17.60 -8.89 -17.38
N HIS A 201 -18.23 -9.81 -18.09
CA HIS A 201 -19.60 -10.24 -17.77
C HIS A 201 -19.67 -10.93 -16.39
N ALA A 202 -18.66 -11.72 -16.01
CA ALA A 202 -18.60 -12.33 -14.68
C ALA A 202 -18.42 -11.25 -13.60
N ARG A 203 -17.50 -10.31 -13.79
CA ARG A 203 -17.29 -9.15 -12.94
C ARG A 203 -18.59 -8.38 -12.67
N ASP A 204 -19.32 -8.05 -13.72
CA ASP A 204 -20.53 -7.23 -13.61
C ASP A 204 -21.66 -7.98 -12.87
N ARG A 205 -21.81 -9.30 -13.11
CA ARG A 205 -22.74 -10.13 -12.33
C ARG A 205 -22.33 -10.24 -10.86
N ALA A 206 -21.05 -10.42 -10.60
CA ALA A 206 -20.52 -10.50 -9.24
C ALA A 206 -20.73 -9.19 -8.48
N ARG A 207 -20.48 -8.05 -9.12
CA ARG A 207 -20.75 -6.74 -8.53
C ARG A 207 -22.22 -6.57 -8.19
N ALA A 208 -23.12 -6.90 -9.11
CA ALA A 208 -24.56 -6.83 -8.85
C ALA A 208 -24.99 -7.72 -7.67
N GLY A 209 -24.42 -8.93 -7.54
CA GLY A 209 -24.64 -9.82 -6.40
C GLY A 209 -24.13 -9.25 -5.07
N LEU A 210 -22.99 -8.55 -5.08
CA LEU A 210 -22.47 -7.85 -3.89
C LEU A 210 -23.38 -6.70 -3.47
N VAL A 211 -23.92 -5.91 -4.42
CA VAL A 211 -24.88 -4.84 -4.14
C VAL A 211 -26.16 -5.40 -3.51
N GLU A 212 -26.68 -6.53 -4.03
CA GLU A 212 -27.85 -7.19 -3.45
C GLU A 212 -27.57 -7.66 -2.01
N LEU A 213 -26.42 -8.27 -1.76
CA LEU A 213 -26.02 -8.76 -0.45
C LEU A 213 -25.88 -7.61 0.56
N VAL A 214 -25.16 -6.54 0.23
CA VAL A 214 -25.01 -5.36 1.10
C VAL A 214 -26.36 -4.68 1.31
N GLY A 215 -27.19 -4.56 0.27
CA GLY A 215 -28.54 -4.03 0.38
C GLY A 215 -29.43 -4.82 1.35
N ALA A 216 -29.32 -6.15 1.36
CA ALA A 216 -30.02 -7.01 2.31
C ALA A 216 -29.54 -6.79 3.76
N ILE A 217 -28.23 -6.61 3.97
CA ILE A 217 -27.67 -6.26 5.29
C ILE A 217 -28.19 -4.89 5.74
N MET A 218 -28.19 -3.88 4.85
CA MET A 218 -28.73 -2.55 5.15
C MET A 218 -30.20 -2.61 5.57
N ALA A 219 -31.04 -3.32 4.80
CA ALA A 219 -32.45 -3.48 5.12
C ALA A 219 -32.68 -4.17 6.46
N LYS A 220 -31.90 -5.21 6.78
CA LYS A 220 -31.92 -5.89 8.09
C LYS A 220 -31.58 -4.92 9.23
N ARG A 221 -30.56 -4.07 9.06
CA ARG A 221 -30.15 -3.09 10.07
C ARG A 221 -31.15 -1.96 10.23
N GLU A 222 -31.74 -1.49 9.15
CA GLU A 222 -32.79 -0.47 9.18
C GLU A 222 -34.01 -0.96 9.97
N ALA A 223 -34.43 -2.21 9.74
CA ALA A 223 -35.52 -2.84 10.48
C ALA A 223 -35.21 -3.04 11.99
N ALA A 224 -33.95 -3.28 12.34
CA ALA A 224 -33.51 -3.44 13.73
C ALA A 224 -33.34 -2.09 14.45
N GLY A 225 -33.20 -0.98 13.70
CA GLY A 225 -32.86 0.34 14.24
C GLY A 225 -31.38 0.52 14.57
N PRO A 226 -30.95 1.76 14.87
CA PRO A 226 -29.57 2.05 15.16
C PRO A 226 -29.10 1.35 16.45
N PRO A 227 -27.80 0.98 16.58
CA PRO A 227 -27.24 0.46 17.81
C PRO A 227 -27.49 1.38 19.00
N ALA A 228 -27.75 0.79 20.17
CA ALA A 228 -28.06 1.54 21.40
C ALA A 228 -26.85 2.40 21.84
N GLU A 229 -25.66 1.82 21.78
CA GLU A 229 -24.41 2.52 22.11
C GLU A 229 -23.72 3.01 20.84
N LYS A 230 -23.12 4.20 20.94
CA LYS A 230 -22.43 4.83 19.79
C LYS A 230 -21.17 4.07 19.41
N GLU A 231 -20.54 3.46 20.38
CA GLU A 231 -19.32 2.65 20.26
C GLU A 231 -19.55 1.36 19.47
N ASP A 232 -20.78 0.86 19.42
CA ASP A 232 -21.17 -0.34 18.68
C ASP A 232 -21.42 -0.09 17.18
N ARG A 233 -21.29 1.17 16.74
CA ARG A 233 -21.48 1.55 15.33
C ARG A 233 -20.25 1.23 14.50
N ASP A 234 -20.44 0.48 13.45
CA ASP A 234 -19.45 0.30 12.41
C ASP A 234 -19.60 1.34 11.26
N LEU A 235 -18.72 1.26 10.25
CA LEU A 235 -18.76 2.20 9.13
C LEU A 235 -20.09 2.13 8.37
N LEU A 236 -20.69 0.94 8.23
CA LEU A 236 -22.00 0.81 7.59
C LEU A 236 -23.08 1.59 8.33
N ASP A 237 -23.14 1.45 9.67
CA ASP A 237 -24.11 2.19 10.50
C ASP A 237 -23.88 3.72 10.38
N VAL A 238 -22.63 4.16 10.26
CA VAL A 238 -22.29 5.58 10.05
C VAL A 238 -22.77 6.05 8.68
N LEU A 239 -22.44 5.35 7.60
CA LEU A 239 -22.86 5.71 6.23
C LEU A 239 -24.37 5.72 6.09
N MET A 240 -25.09 4.74 6.67
CA MET A 240 -26.54 4.70 6.71
C MET A 240 -27.18 5.82 7.51
N SER A 241 -26.44 6.53 8.37
CA SER A 241 -26.95 7.66 9.16
C SER A 241 -26.79 9.01 8.44
N ILE A 242 -26.00 9.10 7.38
CA ILE A 242 -25.75 10.36 6.66
C ILE A 242 -26.94 10.67 5.76
N ARG A 243 -27.51 11.87 5.94
CA ARG A 243 -28.64 12.38 5.18
C ARG A 243 -28.26 13.68 4.49
N ASP A 244 -28.90 13.95 3.34
CA ASP A 244 -28.86 15.26 2.69
C ASP A 244 -29.81 16.27 3.41
N GLU A 245 -29.91 17.48 2.86
CA GLU A 245 -30.74 18.55 3.39
C GLU A 245 -32.24 18.21 3.36
N GLU A 246 -32.68 17.35 2.45
CA GLU A 246 -34.04 16.84 2.31
C GLU A 246 -34.34 15.64 3.21
N GLY A 247 -33.33 15.13 3.93
CA GLY A 247 -33.45 13.96 4.83
C GLY A 247 -33.38 12.60 4.12
N VAL A 248 -32.99 12.56 2.85
CA VAL A 248 -32.76 11.36 2.05
C VAL A 248 -31.38 10.78 2.36
N LEU A 249 -31.21 9.46 2.25
CA LEU A 249 -29.87 8.82 2.37
C LEU A 249 -28.88 9.47 1.41
N ARG A 250 -27.73 9.91 1.93
CA ARG A 250 -26.67 10.50 1.13
C ARG A 250 -26.02 9.51 0.16
N PHE A 251 -25.99 8.23 0.54
CA PHE A 251 -25.43 7.12 -0.22
C PHE A 251 -26.46 5.98 -0.31
N ASP A 252 -26.69 5.48 -1.50
CA ASP A 252 -27.50 4.29 -1.72
C ASP A 252 -26.69 2.98 -1.53
N ALA A 253 -27.36 1.84 -1.69
CA ALA A 253 -26.73 0.55 -1.51
C ALA A 253 -25.62 0.28 -2.54
N ASP A 254 -25.76 0.76 -3.77
CA ASP A 254 -24.75 0.61 -4.82
C ASP A 254 -23.47 1.39 -4.46
N GLN A 255 -23.62 2.63 -4.04
CA GLN A 255 -22.51 3.50 -3.64
C GLN A 255 -21.80 3.00 -2.37
N ILE A 256 -22.54 2.56 -1.35
CA ILE A 256 -21.98 1.97 -0.13
C ILE A 256 -21.22 0.68 -0.46
N THR A 257 -21.80 -0.19 -1.30
CA THR A 257 -21.12 -1.40 -1.76
C THR A 257 -19.84 -1.06 -2.51
N GLY A 258 -19.88 -0.08 -3.41
CA GLY A 258 -18.70 0.38 -4.14
C GLY A 258 -17.59 0.90 -3.23
N MET A 259 -17.94 1.67 -2.20
CA MET A 259 -16.99 2.12 -1.18
C MET A 259 -16.36 0.94 -0.43
N PHE A 260 -17.14 -0.06 -0.05
CA PHE A 260 -16.63 -1.26 0.63
C PHE A 260 -15.75 -2.11 -0.28
N ILE A 261 -16.18 -2.33 -1.53
CA ILE A 261 -15.35 -3.01 -2.55
C ILE A 261 -14.01 -2.28 -2.69
N SER A 262 -14.02 -0.95 -2.83
CA SER A 262 -12.78 -0.19 -3.02
C SER A 262 -11.83 -0.28 -1.82
N MET A 263 -12.35 -0.21 -0.60
CA MET A 263 -11.55 -0.33 0.62
C MET A 263 -10.96 -1.74 0.77
N MET A 264 -11.78 -2.77 0.51
CA MET A 264 -11.33 -4.16 0.57
C MET A 264 -10.35 -4.48 -0.56
N PHE A 265 -10.63 -4.03 -1.80
CA PHE A 265 -9.75 -4.21 -2.94
C PHE A 265 -8.36 -3.62 -2.68
N ALA A 266 -8.30 -2.41 -2.11
CA ALA A 266 -7.04 -1.77 -1.76
C ALA A 266 -6.27 -2.54 -0.67
N GLY A 267 -6.97 -3.08 0.34
CA GLY A 267 -6.34 -3.74 1.50
C GLY A 267 -6.13 -5.25 1.36
N HIS A 268 -6.75 -5.89 0.37
CA HIS A 268 -6.74 -7.34 0.23
C HIS A 268 -5.59 -7.84 -0.67
N HIS A 269 -5.62 -7.58 -1.97
CA HIS A 269 -4.64 -8.14 -2.91
C HIS A 269 -3.22 -7.68 -2.65
N THR A 270 -3.05 -6.40 -2.33
CA THR A 270 -1.73 -5.83 -2.06
C THR A 270 -1.11 -6.46 -0.83
N THR A 271 -1.91 -6.67 0.23
CA THR A 271 -1.42 -7.24 1.49
C THR A 271 -1.21 -8.74 1.40
N SER A 272 -2.13 -9.51 0.78
CA SER A 272 -1.97 -10.96 0.59
C SER A 272 -0.76 -11.30 -0.28
N GLY A 273 -0.57 -10.57 -1.39
CA GLY A 273 0.60 -10.73 -2.24
C GLY A 273 1.91 -10.38 -1.53
N THR A 274 1.92 -9.28 -0.76
CA THR A 274 3.10 -8.89 0.03
C THR A 274 3.41 -9.91 1.12
N ALA A 275 2.39 -10.43 1.83
CA ALA A 275 2.58 -11.47 2.84
C ALA A 275 3.16 -12.74 2.23
N ALA A 276 2.61 -13.21 1.10
CA ALA A 276 3.11 -14.37 0.41
C ALA A 276 4.58 -14.19 -0.02
N TRP A 277 4.92 -13.07 -0.64
CA TRP A 277 6.30 -12.78 -1.03
C TRP A 277 7.24 -12.62 0.17
N THR A 278 6.81 -11.97 1.24
CA THR A 278 7.63 -11.84 2.47
C THR A 278 8.01 -13.21 3.01
N LEU A 279 7.04 -14.14 3.10
CA LEU A 279 7.34 -15.50 3.58
C LEU A 279 8.28 -16.24 2.62
N ILE A 280 8.06 -16.17 1.31
CA ILE A 280 8.94 -16.83 0.33
C ILE A 280 10.36 -16.25 0.37
N GLU A 281 10.51 -14.94 0.48
CA GLU A 281 11.85 -14.34 0.61
C GLU A 281 12.54 -14.75 1.91
N LEU A 282 11.83 -14.83 3.01
CA LEU A 282 12.38 -15.36 4.27
C LEU A 282 12.76 -16.86 4.15
N LEU A 283 12.00 -17.66 3.40
CA LEU A 283 12.35 -19.07 3.15
C LEU A 283 13.55 -19.22 2.20
N ARG A 284 13.81 -18.23 1.32
CA ARG A 284 15.00 -18.16 0.46
C ARG A 284 16.25 -17.75 1.23
N HIS A 285 16.07 -17.01 2.34
CA HIS A 285 17.14 -16.42 3.15
C HIS A 285 16.99 -16.86 4.61
N PRO A 286 17.42 -18.09 4.95
CA PRO A 286 17.24 -18.66 6.30
C PRO A 286 17.83 -17.78 7.42
N GLU A 287 18.94 -17.08 7.14
CA GLU A 287 19.58 -16.16 8.08
C GLU A 287 18.68 -14.97 8.45
N GLU A 288 17.91 -14.47 7.52
CA GLU A 288 16.95 -13.37 7.76
C GLU A 288 15.68 -13.91 8.46
N MET A 289 15.27 -15.14 8.14
CA MET A 289 14.19 -15.82 8.87
C MET A 289 14.57 -16.02 10.34
N ASP A 290 15.79 -16.51 10.62
CA ASP A 290 16.29 -16.74 11.98
C ASP A 290 16.34 -15.41 12.77
N ALA A 291 16.77 -14.32 12.15
CA ALA A 291 16.80 -12.99 12.77
C ALA A 291 15.39 -12.49 13.14
N VAL A 292 14.42 -12.67 12.24
CA VAL A 292 13.02 -12.30 12.51
C VAL A 292 12.42 -13.17 13.63
N VAL A 293 12.67 -14.47 13.60
CA VAL A 293 12.16 -15.39 14.64
C VAL A 293 12.77 -15.08 16.01
N ALA A 294 14.08 -14.79 16.08
CA ALA A 294 14.75 -14.38 17.32
C ALA A 294 14.16 -13.07 17.87
N GLU A 295 13.93 -12.06 17.02
CA GLU A 295 13.28 -10.81 17.40
C GLU A 295 11.90 -11.05 18.03
N LEU A 296 11.08 -11.93 17.43
CA LEU A 296 9.75 -12.27 17.95
C LEU A 296 9.82 -13.07 19.25
N ASP A 297 10.76 -14.01 19.35
CA ASP A 297 10.95 -14.80 20.57
C ASP A 297 11.36 -13.90 21.75
N ASP A 298 12.24 -12.92 21.54
CA ASP A 298 12.64 -11.95 22.56
C ASP A 298 11.48 -11.02 22.94
N LEU A 299 10.76 -10.49 21.95
CA LEU A 299 9.66 -9.55 22.19
C LEU A 299 8.51 -10.18 22.96
N TYR A 300 8.26 -11.48 22.77
CA TYR A 300 7.16 -12.21 23.39
C TYR A 300 7.59 -13.14 24.53
N ALA A 301 8.86 -13.10 24.95
CA ALA A 301 9.42 -13.96 26.02
C ALA A 301 8.66 -13.85 27.35
N ASP A 302 8.19 -12.65 27.70
CA ASP A 302 7.48 -12.38 28.95
C ASP A 302 5.96 -12.63 28.87
N GLY A 303 5.47 -13.26 27.79
CA GLY A 303 4.05 -13.47 27.54
C GLY A 303 3.30 -12.21 27.10
N THR A 304 4.02 -11.20 26.58
CA THR A 304 3.43 -10.02 25.93
C THR A 304 2.51 -10.47 24.80
N GLU A 305 1.35 -9.84 24.69
CA GLU A 305 0.41 -10.09 23.58
C GLU A 305 0.71 -9.18 22.39
N VAL A 306 0.25 -9.57 21.21
CA VAL A 306 0.29 -8.73 20.01
C VAL A 306 -0.50 -7.45 20.29
N SER A 307 0.17 -6.32 20.22
CA SER A 307 -0.41 -5.01 20.51
C SER A 307 0.17 -3.96 19.57
N TYR A 308 -0.54 -2.85 19.40
CA TYR A 308 -0.06 -1.73 18.59
C TYR A 308 1.36 -1.29 18.99
N GLN A 309 1.68 -1.29 20.29
CA GLN A 309 3.02 -0.93 20.78
C GLN A 309 4.06 -2.00 20.43
N ALA A 310 3.77 -3.28 20.68
CA ALA A 310 4.69 -4.38 20.35
C ALA A 310 5.04 -4.40 18.84
N LEU A 311 4.05 -4.16 17.96
CA LEU A 311 4.26 -4.12 16.52
C LEU A 311 5.20 -2.97 16.05
N ARG A 312 5.52 -2.01 16.89
CA ARG A 312 6.48 -0.93 16.59
C ARG A 312 7.92 -1.30 16.92
N GLU A 313 8.12 -2.37 17.66
CA GLU A 313 9.42 -2.83 18.18
C GLU A 313 9.97 -4.05 17.39
N MET A 314 9.66 -4.14 16.07
CA MET A 314 10.02 -5.25 15.18
C MET A 314 10.82 -4.76 13.95
N PRO A 315 12.05 -4.27 14.14
CA PRO A 315 12.83 -3.71 13.03
C PRO A 315 13.26 -4.77 12.00
N HIS A 316 13.58 -6.01 12.39
CA HIS A 316 13.95 -7.08 11.45
C HIS A 316 12.76 -7.51 10.60
N LEU A 317 11.61 -7.77 11.21
CA LEU A 317 10.39 -8.10 10.48
C LEU A 317 9.93 -6.93 9.59
N GLU A 318 10.01 -5.69 10.08
CA GLU A 318 9.68 -4.51 9.27
C GLU A 318 10.62 -4.38 8.07
N GLY A 319 11.92 -4.59 8.27
CA GLY A 319 12.92 -4.60 7.21
C GLY A 319 12.63 -5.67 6.14
N ALA A 320 12.29 -6.88 6.57
CA ALA A 320 11.93 -7.97 5.65
C ALA A 320 10.69 -7.64 4.80
N ILE A 321 9.64 -7.07 5.42
CA ILE A 321 8.43 -6.65 4.70
C ILE A 321 8.75 -5.50 3.71
N LYS A 322 9.54 -4.50 4.13
CA LYS A 322 9.96 -3.39 3.26
C LYS A 322 10.77 -3.87 2.07
N GLU A 323 11.65 -4.85 2.28
CA GLU A 323 12.49 -5.39 1.21
C GLU A 323 11.67 -6.28 0.25
N ALA A 324 10.73 -7.06 0.75
CA ALA A 324 9.78 -7.78 -0.09
C ALA A 324 8.94 -6.82 -0.95
N LEU A 325 8.45 -5.71 -0.38
CA LEU A 325 7.73 -4.66 -1.11
C LEU A 325 8.61 -3.96 -2.16
N ARG A 326 9.91 -3.79 -1.90
CA ARG A 326 10.85 -3.22 -2.85
C ARG A 326 11.04 -4.14 -4.06
N LEU A 327 11.25 -5.43 -3.82
CA LEU A 327 11.51 -6.43 -4.86
C LEU A 327 10.23 -6.89 -5.58
N HIS A 328 9.10 -6.93 -4.88
CA HIS A 328 7.82 -7.45 -5.38
C HIS A 328 6.68 -6.46 -5.12
N PRO A 329 6.77 -5.21 -5.67
CA PRO A 329 5.69 -4.24 -5.46
C PRO A 329 4.40 -4.74 -6.11
N PRO A 330 3.27 -4.76 -5.38
CA PRO A 330 1.99 -5.22 -5.92
C PRO A 330 1.49 -4.40 -7.10
N LEU A 331 1.75 -3.09 -7.08
CA LEU A 331 1.45 -2.19 -8.19
C LEU A 331 2.75 -1.84 -8.91
N ILE A 332 2.87 -2.28 -10.16
CA ILE A 332 4.07 -2.08 -10.98
C ILE A 332 3.98 -0.84 -11.87
N LEU A 333 2.78 -0.27 -12.00
CA LEU A 333 2.52 0.88 -12.86
C LEU A 333 1.49 1.80 -12.18
N LEU A 334 1.87 3.05 -11.93
CA LEU A 334 1.01 4.09 -11.39
C LEU A 334 0.73 5.10 -12.50
N LEU A 335 -0.55 5.42 -12.73
CA LEU A 335 -0.99 6.17 -13.91
C LEU A 335 -1.58 7.53 -13.54
N ARG A 336 -1.37 8.51 -14.41
CA ARG A 336 -2.04 9.82 -14.41
C ARG A 336 -2.24 10.30 -15.85
N VAL A 337 -3.13 11.27 -16.06
CA VAL A 337 -3.29 11.96 -17.34
C VAL A 337 -2.77 13.38 -17.18
N ALA A 338 -1.93 13.83 -18.11
CA ALA A 338 -1.45 15.21 -18.15
C ALA A 338 -2.58 16.12 -18.61
N ASN A 339 -3.03 17.05 -17.77
CA ASN A 339 -4.03 18.06 -18.12
C ASN A 339 -3.39 19.31 -18.74
N VAL A 340 -2.11 19.50 -18.52
CA VAL A 340 -1.29 20.60 -19.04
C VAL A 340 -0.01 20.05 -19.66
N ASP A 341 0.66 20.86 -20.47
CA ASP A 341 2.00 20.54 -20.96
C ASP A 341 2.99 20.53 -19.79
N LEU A 342 3.86 19.51 -19.74
CA LEU A 342 4.85 19.33 -18.68
C LEU A 342 6.25 19.21 -19.28
N ASP A 343 7.22 19.78 -18.61
CA ASP A 343 8.64 19.64 -18.94
C ASP A 343 9.33 18.81 -17.85
N VAL A 344 9.75 17.57 -18.20
CA VAL A 344 10.34 16.61 -17.27
C VAL A 344 11.61 16.03 -17.87
N GLY A 345 12.73 16.07 -17.13
CA GLY A 345 13.99 15.47 -17.56
C GLY A 345 14.48 15.97 -18.93
N GLY A 346 14.23 17.24 -19.26
CA GLY A 346 14.58 17.83 -20.56
C GLY A 346 13.71 17.34 -21.73
N ARG A 347 12.53 16.81 -21.47
CA ARG A 347 11.53 16.35 -22.44
C ARG A 347 10.21 17.10 -22.25
N HIS A 348 9.51 17.31 -23.36
CA HIS A 348 8.19 17.91 -23.38
C HIS A 348 7.10 16.84 -23.43
N ILE A 349 6.21 16.83 -22.46
CA ILE A 349 5.06 15.92 -22.38
C ILE A 349 3.81 16.75 -22.64
N ALA A 350 3.16 16.54 -23.77
CA ALA A 350 1.97 17.29 -24.14
C ALA A 350 0.76 16.93 -23.28
N ALA A 351 -0.13 17.90 -23.05
CA ALA A 351 -1.44 17.66 -22.43
C ALA A 351 -2.22 16.54 -23.15
N GLY A 352 -2.98 15.75 -22.40
CA GLY A 352 -3.72 14.59 -22.87
C GLY A 352 -2.91 13.29 -22.89
N LYS A 353 -1.59 13.32 -22.70
CA LYS A 353 -0.78 12.10 -22.59
C LYS A 353 -1.03 11.38 -21.28
N MET A 354 -1.02 10.04 -21.34
CA MET A 354 -0.92 9.21 -20.14
C MET A 354 0.52 9.20 -19.65
N VAL A 355 0.71 9.45 -18.37
CA VAL A 355 2.01 9.47 -17.71
C VAL A 355 2.04 8.40 -16.64
N ALA A 356 3.11 7.65 -16.57
CA ALA A 356 3.27 6.51 -15.67
C ALA A 356 4.54 6.62 -14.83
N ALA A 357 4.47 6.21 -13.58
CA ALA A 357 5.64 5.89 -12.73
C ALA A 357 5.65 4.39 -12.44
N SER A 358 6.84 3.77 -12.45
CA SER A 358 6.97 2.33 -12.19
C SER A 358 7.69 2.04 -10.87
N PRO A 359 6.98 1.54 -9.84
CA PRO A 359 7.63 1.03 -8.63
C PRO A 359 8.59 -0.12 -8.90
N SER A 360 8.26 -1.06 -9.80
CA SER A 360 9.11 -2.21 -10.10
C SER A 360 10.48 -1.83 -10.69
N VAL A 361 10.55 -0.74 -11.43
CA VAL A 361 11.81 -0.20 -11.96
C VAL A 361 12.49 0.71 -10.94
N SER A 362 11.75 1.68 -10.39
CA SER A 362 12.32 2.72 -9.51
C SER A 362 12.88 2.13 -8.20
N ASN A 363 12.23 1.12 -7.64
CA ASN A 363 12.68 0.43 -6.43
C ASN A 363 13.95 -0.41 -6.63
N ARG A 364 14.42 -0.60 -7.87
CA ARG A 364 15.58 -1.45 -8.24
C ARG A 364 16.70 -0.68 -8.93
N LEU A 365 16.67 0.65 -8.87
CA LEU A 365 17.70 1.47 -9.50
C LEU A 365 19.04 1.31 -8.78
N PRO A 366 20.14 0.93 -9.48
CA PRO A 366 21.45 0.74 -8.87
C PRO A 366 22.02 2.02 -8.24
N GLU A 367 21.65 3.18 -8.76
CA GLU A 367 22.02 4.49 -8.22
C GLU A 367 21.35 4.80 -6.87
N ALA A 368 20.24 4.13 -6.56
CA ALA A 368 19.50 4.31 -5.31
C ALA A 368 19.73 3.17 -4.31
N PHE A 369 19.94 1.96 -4.82
CA PHE A 369 20.02 0.75 -3.98
C PHE A 369 21.30 -0.04 -4.32
N GLY A 370 22.21 -0.15 -3.36
CA GLY A 370 23.33 -1.09 -3.48
C GLY A 370 22.80 -2.53 -3.55
N ASP A 371 23.31 -3.33 -4.50
CA ASP A 371 22.83 -4.69 -4.78
C ASP A 371 21.30 -4.73 -4.95
N PRO A 372 20.75 -4.09 -6.01
CA PRO A 372 19.32 -3.84 -6.13
C PRO A 372 18.48 -5.11 -6.27
N GLU A 373 19.07 -6.23 -6.72
CA GLU A 373 18.40 -7.52 -6.87
C GLU A 373 18.48 -8.41 -5.62
N ALA A 374 19.34 -8.06 -4.66
CA ALA A 374 19.49 -8.84 -3.43
C ALA A 374 18.40 -8.51 -2.41
N PHE A 375 17.86 -9.52 -1.74
CA PHE A 375 17.00 -9.37 -0.58
C PHE A 375 17.87 -9.08 0.66
N ARG A 376 17.89 -7.84 1.11
CA ARG A 376 18.73 -7.33 2.21
C ARG A 376 17.91 -6.50 3.19
N PRO A 377 17.13 -7.11 4.09
CA PRO A 377 16.41 -6.40 5.16
C PRO A 377 17.31 -5.50 6.02
N GLY A 378 18.58 -5.92 6.20
CA GLY A 378 19.60 -5.18 6.93
C GLY A 378 19.82 -3.73 6.48
N ARG A 379 19.49 -3.38 5.21
CA ARG A 379 19.59 -1.98 4.74
C ARG A 379 18.74 -1.00 5.54
N TYR A 380 17.61 -1.44 6.09
CA TYR A 380 16.72 -0.63 6.92
C TYR A 380 17.11 -0.63 8.41
N LEU A 381 18.00 -1.55 8.82
CA LEU A 381 18.60 -1.59 10.15
C LEU A 381 19.85 -0.72 10.21
N GLU A 382 20.66 -0.76 9.15
CA GLU A 382 21.88 0.06 9.01
C GLU A 382 21.53 1.55 8.90
N ASP A 383 20.47 1.88 8.14
CA ASP A 383 19.88 3.21 8.02
C ASP A 383 18.34 3.13 8.12
N PRO A 384 17.77 3.36 9.30
CA PRO A 384 16.31 3.37 9.48
C PRO A 384 15.57 4.38 8.61
N ALA A 385 16.27 5.37 8.06
CA ALA A 385 15.75 6.36 7.13
C ALA A 385 16.03 6.03 5.66
N ALA A 386 16.54 4.83 5.33
CA ALA A 386 16.92 4.46 3.97
C ALA A 386 15.75 4.57 2.96
N ASP A 387 14.52 4.26 3.39
CA ASP A 387 13.30 4.45 2.60
C ASP A 387 12.87 5.93 2.52
N ALA A 388 13.21 6.74 3.52
CA ALA A 388 12.89 8.17 3.58
C ALA A 388 13.99 9.05 2.98
N ALA A 389 15.25 8.59 2.93
CA ALA A 389 16.38 9.33 2.39
C ALA A 389 16.22 9.63 0.88
N ASN A 390 15.52 8.77 0.16
CA ASN A 390 15.14 9.00 -1.22
C ASN A 390 13.69 8.56 -1.48
N PRO A 391 12.70 9.36 -1.06
CA PRO A 391 11.28 9.00 -1.10
C PRO A 391 10.72 8.82 -2.50
N TRP A 392 11.49 9.23 -3.53
CA TRP A 392 11.09 9.14 -4.93
C TRP A 392 11.60 7.88 -5.63
N ASN A 393 12.47 7.09 -4.98
CA ASN A 393 12.93 5.80 -5.50
C ASN A 393 12.33 4.60 -4.76
N TRP A 394 12.04 4.72 -3.44
CA TRP A 394 11.30 3.70 -2.70
C TRP A 394 9.81 4.04 -2.70
N ILE A 395 9.09 3.55 -3.71
CA ILE A 395 7.71 3.96 -3.99
C ILE A 395 6.69 2.80 -4.08
N PRO A 396 6.81 1.71 -3.28
CA PRO A 396 5.80 0.63 -3.34
C PRO A 396 4.42 1.08 -2.86
N PHE A 397 4.36 2.13 -2.03
CA PHE A 397 3.13 2.79 -1.60
C PHE A 397 2.81 4.07 -2.38
N GLY A 398 3.47 4.30 -3.52
CA GLY A 398 3.49 5.60 -4.16
C GLY A 398 4.17 6.67 -3.29
N ALA A 399 4.05 7.92 -3.68
CA ALA A 399 4.60 9.06 -2.95
C ALA A 399 3.71 10.30 -3.13
N GLY A 400 4.09 11.41 -2.47
CA GLY A 400 3.41 12.70 -2.63
C GLY A 400 1.94 12.68 -2.20
N ARG A 401 1.14 13.47 -2.91
CA ARG A 401 -0.29 13.70 -2.60
C ARG A 401 -1.15 12.44 -2.63
N HIS A 402 -0.80 11.49 -3.48
CA HIS A 402 -1.53 10.23 -3.67
C HIS A 402 -0.78 9.03 -3.08
N ARG A 403 0.10 9.26 -2.10
CA ARG A 403 0.68 8.16 -1.31
C ARG A 403 -0.43 7.33 -0.67
N CYS A 404 -0.24 6.02 -0.62
CA CYS A 404 -1.21 5.08 -0.04
C CYS A 404 -1.60 5.49 1.38
N VAL A 405 -2.87 5.80 1.59
CA VAL A 405 -3.42 6.18 2.90
C VAL A 405 -3.40 5.00 3.89
N GLY A 406 -3.39 3.77 3.37
CA GLY A 406 -3.35 2.52 4.14
C GLY A 406 -1.96 2.01 4.46
N ALA A 407 -0.87 2.72 4.11
CA ALA A 407 0.49 2.20 4.28
C ALA A 407 0.81 1.75 5.71
N GLN A 408 0.43 2.55 6.72
CA GLN A 408 0.61 2.17 8.13
C GLN A 408 -0.26 0.96 8.52
N PHE A 409 -1.50 0.91 8.05
CA PHE A 409 -2.39 -0.21 8.31
C PHE A 409 -1.83 -1.50 7.69
N ALA A 410 -1.37 -1.46 6.44
CA ALA A 410 -0.77 -2.60 5.76
C ALA A 410 0.48 -3.11 6.49
N MET A 411 1.40 -2.23 6.89
CA MET A 411 2.59 -2.60 7.65
C MET A 411 2.23 -3.20 9.02
N MET A 412 1.28 -2.61 9.73
CA MET A 412 0.80 -3.13 11.00
C MET A 412 0.12 -4.49 10.82
N GLN A 413 -0.73 -4.63 9.80
CA GLN A 413 -1.43 -5.88 9.49
C GLN A 413 -0.45 -7.01 9.18
N LEU A 414 0.55 -6.77 8.34
CA LEU A 414 1.59 -7.75 8.01
C LEU A 414 2.40 -8.14 9.25
N LYS A 415 2.83 -7.16 10.06
CA LYS A 415 3.57 -7.45 11.30
C LYS A 415 2.74 -8.26 12.29
N ALA A 416 1.46 -7.94 12.47
CA ALA A 416 0.57 -8.71 13.34
C ALA A 416 0.35 -10.15 12.84
N ILE A 417 0.16 -10.33 11.53
CA ILE A 417 0.03 -11.66 10.91
C ILE A 417 1.29 -12.49 11.15
N PHE A 418 2.46 -11.95 10.82
CA PHE A 418 3.73 -12.67 10.98
C PHE A 418 4.11 -12.90 12.44
N SER A 419 3.72 -12.00 13.36
CA SER A 419 3.91 -12.23 14.80
C SER A 419 3.22 -13.49 15.27
N VAL A 420 1.99 -13.75 14.84
CA VAL A 420 1.27 -14.99 15.19
C VAL A 420 1.88 -16.19 14.46
N LEU A 421 2.11 -16.06 13.16
CA LEU A 421 2.57 -17.18 12.34
C LEU A 421 3.96 -17.65 12.74
N LEU A 422 4.95 -16.76 12.81
CA LEU A 422 6.35 -17.15 13.04
C LEU A 422 6.67 -17.41 14.52
N LYS A 423 5.84 -16.92 15.45
CA LYS A 423 5.95 -17.26 16.86
C LYS A 423 5.59 -18.73 17.12
N ASP A 424 4.51 -19.22 16.49
CA ASP A 424 3.94 -20.53 16.85
C ASP A 424 4.15 -21.61 15.76
N TRP A 425 4.56 -21.20 14.55
CA TRP A 425 4.68 -22.10 13.40
C TRP A 425 6.01 -21.97 12.68
N THR A 426 6.48 -23.08 12.10
CA THR A 426 7.59 -23.13 11.13
C THR A 426 7.04 -23.45 9.76
N PHE A 427 7.69 -22.90 8.73
CA PHE A 427 7.31 -23.09 7.34
C PHE A 427 8.48 -23.62 6.52
N GLU A 428 8.18 -24.45 5.53
CA GLU A 428 9.13 -24.95 4.55
C GLU A 428 8.52 -24.89 3.15
N ALA A 429 9.35 -24.65 2.12
CA ALA A 429 8.88 -24.65 0.76
C ALA A 429 8.41 -26.05 0.34
N ALA A 430 7.19 -26.19 -0.16
CA ALA A 430 6.65 -27.46 -0.69
C ALA A 430 6.97 -27.66 -2.19
N GLN A 431 7.65 -26.70 -2.81
CA GLN A 431 8.07 -26.73 -4.21
C GLN A 431 9.44 -26.08 -4.35
N PRO A 432 10.17 -26.25 -5.48
CA PRO A 432 11.47 -25.62 -5.67
C PRO A 432 11.40 -24.10 -5.48
N LEU A 433 12.35 -23.52 -4.73
CA LEU A 433 12.35 -22.09 -4.38
C LEU A 433 12.35 -21.16 -5.62
N ASP A 434 12.96 -21.59 -6.74
CA ASP A 434 12.99 -20.87 -8.01
C ASP A 434 11.67 -20.96 -8.81
N SER A 435 10.73 -21.82 -8.41
CA SER A 435 9.41 -21.92 -9.02
C SER A 435 8.43 -20.84 -8.55
N TYR A 436 8.69 -20.21 -7.41
CA TYR A 436 7.90 -19.08 -6.94
C TYR A 436 8.23 -17.84 -7.74
N ARG A 437 7.26 -17.30 -8.47
CA ARG A 437 7.41 -16.16 -9.38
C ARG A 437 6.16 -15.30 -9.41
N ASN A 438 6.28 -14.08 -9.93
CA ASN A 438 5.16 -13.17 -10.10
C ASN A 438 4.15 -13.68 -11.13
N ASP A 439 2.86 -13.47 -10.85
CA ASP A 439 1.77 -13.51 -11.83
C ASP A 439 1.50 -12.10 -12.33
N HIS A 440 1.80 -11.84 -13.59
CA HIS A 440 1.57 -10.56 -14.27
C HIS A 440 0.27 -10.53 -15.08
N SER A 441 -0.57 -11.57 -14.99
CA SER A 441 -1.84 -11.63 -15.73
C SER A 441 -2.90 -10.68 -15.20
N LYS A 442 -2.69 -10.11 -13.99
CA LYS A 442 -3.61 -9.20 -13.30
C LYS A 442 -2.96 -7.84 -13.03
N MET A 443 -3.80 -6.82 -12.80
CA MET A 443 -3.33 -5.46 -12.50
C MET A 443 -2.57 -5.36 -11.17
N VAL A 444 -2.94 -6.13 -10.17
CA VAL A 444 -2.21 -6.28 -8.91
C VAL A 444 -1.36 -7.53 -9.01
N VAL A 445 -0.05 -7.34 -9.07
CA VAL A 445 0.91 -8.45 -9.19
C VAL A 445 0.96 -9.21 -7.86
N GLN A 446 0.83 -10.51 -7.93
CA GLN A 446 0.87 -11.41 -6.79
C GLN A 446 1.79 -12.60 -7.11
N LEU A 447 1.94 -13.49 -6.14
CA LEU A 447 2.63 -14.76 -6.35
C LEU A 447 1.81 -15.66 -7.29
N ALA A 448 2.45 -16.27 -8.29
CA ALA A 448 1.79 -17.22 -9.19
C ALA A 448 1.45 -18.52 -8.44
N GLN A 449 0.24 -19.02 -8.68
CA GLN A 449 -0.20 -20.29 -8.10
C GLN A 449 0.14 -21.48 -9.00
N PRO A 450 0.41 -22.67 -8.45
CA PRO A 450 0.40 -22.94 -7.00
C PRO A 450 1.63 -22.36 -6.29
N CYS A 451 1.43 -21.80 -5.09
CA CYS A 451 2.48 -21.29 -4.24
C CYS A 451 2.41 -21.95 -2.85
N ARG A 452 2.77 -23.22 -2.81
CA ARG A 452 2.56 -24.10 -1.65
C ARG A 452 3.73 -24.07 -0.70
N VAL A 453 3.39 -24.08 0.60
CA VAL A 453 4.32 -24.29 1.70
C VAL A 453 3.76 -25.34 2.66
N THR A 454 4.64 -26.09 3.29
CA THR A 454 4.29 -26.91 4.46
C THR A 454 4.47 -26.09 5.73
N PHE A 455 3.67 -26.41 6.73
CA PHE A 455 3.77 -25.80 8.05
C PHE A 455 3.75 -26.88 9.13
N ARG A 456 4.37 -26.60 10.27
CA ARG A 456 4.24 -27.37 11.50
C ARG A 456 4.30 -26.46 12.72
N HIS A 457 3.66 -26.89 13.81
CA HIS A 457 3.74 -26.17 15.07
C HIS A 457 5.19 -26.22 15.60
N ARG A 458 5.70 -25.09 16.09
CA ARG A 458 7.05 -24.98 16.67
C ARG A 458 7.18 -25.86 17.91
N SER A 459 8.31 -26.51 18.06
CA SER A 459 8.69 -27.28 19.23
C SER A 459 9.67 -26.50 20.11
N ALA A 460 9.92 -26.96 21.32
CA ALA A 460 10.93 -26.36 22.19
C ALA A 460 12.36 -26.41 21.60
N ASP A 461 12.63 -27.38 20.71
CA ASP A 461 13.94 -27.52 20.06
C ASP A 461 14.16 -26.44 18.98
N ASP A 462 13.10 -25.93 18.37
CA ASP A 462 13.17 -24.82 17.38
C ASP A 462 13.59 -23.51 18.04
N ALA A 463 13.14 -23.23 19.26
CA ALA A 463 13.52 -22.04 20.04
C ALA A 463 15.00 -22.02 20.45
N THR A 464 15.59 -23.23 20.68
CA THR A 464 16.99 -23.37 21.11
C THR A 464 17.97 -23.12 19.94
N ASN A 465 17.58 -23.42 18.71
CA ASN A 465 18.42 -23.21 17.53
C ASN A 465 18.57 -21.71 17.19
N ALA A 466 17.53 -20.91 17.39
CA ALA A 466 17.60 -19.46 17.21
C ALA A 466 18.59 -18.80 18.18
N ALA A 467 18.62 -19.22 19.45
CA ALA A 467 19.53 -18.72 20.48
C ALA A 467 21.03 -19.02 20.22
N HIS A 468 21.35 -20.09 19.47
CA HIS A 468 22.73 -20.44 19.13
C HIS A 468 23.32 -19.59 17.99
N HIS A 469 22.51 -18.98 17.15
CA HIS A 469 22.98 -18.08 16.09
C HIS A 469 23.34 -16.68 16.62
N GLU A 470 22.71 -16.16 17.68
CA GLU A 470 23.03 -14.87 18.30
C GLU A 470 24.46 -14.77 18.84
N ALA A 471 25.05 -15.88 19.26
CA ALA A 471 26.42 -15.89 19.79
C ALA A 471 27.50 -15.55 18.73
N ALA A 472 27.15 -15.50 17.44
CA ALA A 472 28.08 -15.26 16.33
C ALA A 472 28.02 -13.82 15.76
N THR A 473 26.99 -13.02 16.06
CA THR A 473 26.76 -11.70 15.44
C THR A 473 26.83 -10.51 16.42
N GLY A 474 27.19 -10.73 17.68
CA GLY A 474 27.27 -9.71 18.72
C GLY A 474 28.35 -8.65 18.49
N GLY A 475 28.00 -7.53 17.86
CA GLY A 475 28.88 -6.39 17.58
C GLY A 475 28.16 -5.08 17.29
N GLY A 476 27.00 -4.85 17.89
CA GLY A 476 26.27 -3.58 17.78
C GLY A 476 26.91 -2.49 18.65
N SER A 477 27.75 -1.63 18.07
CA SER A 477 28.29 -0.44 18.73
C SER A 477 27.17 0.58 18.92
N ALA A 478 26.82 0.84 20.19
CA ALA A 478 25.91 1.93 20.53
C ALA A 478 26.51 3.27 20.04
N VAL A 479 25.83 3.92 19.12
CA VAL A 479 26.14 5.28 18.68
C VAL A 479 25.90 6.21 19.87
N ARG A 480 26.98 6.82 20.39
CA ARG A 480 26.91 7.88 21.40
C ARG A 480 26.24 9.11 20.78
N PRO A 481 25.30 9.76 21.47
CA PRO A 481 24.76 11.02 21.00
C PRO A 481 25.88 12.06 20.89
N GLY A 482 26.04 12.61 19.68
CA GLY A 482 26.90 13.77 19.47
C GLY A 482 26.36 14.98 20.23
N SER A 483 27.21 15.92 20.61
CA SER A 483 26.86 17.18 21.26
C SER A 483 25.91 17.96 20.34
N ARG A 484 24.68 18.17 20.81
CA ARG A 484 23.60 18.87 20.07
C ARG A 484 23.82 20.37 20.13
N THR A 485 23.64 21.04 19.01
CA THR A 485 23.59 22.50 18.90
C THR A 485 22.30 23.04 19.47
N GLU A 486 22.33 24.18 20.16
CA GLU A 486 21.15 24.86 20.68
C GLU A 486 20.33 25.44 19.52
N GLY A 487 19.15 24.89 19.31
CA GLY A 487 18.14 25.38 18.39
C GLY A 487 17.82 24.41 17.25
N TRP A 488 16.56 24.04 17.17
CA TRP A 488 16.00 23.21 16.09
C TRP A 488 14.56 23.66 15.81
N ARG A 489 14.07 23.35 14.63
CA ARG A 489 12.69 23.66 14.25
C ARG A 489 12.03 22.49 13.52
N ILE A 490 10.70 22.47 13.60
CA ILE A 490 9.86 21.53 12.90
C ILE A 490 9.50 22.09 11.54
N VAL A 491 9.66 21.27 10.51
CA VAL A 491 9.23 21.58 9.15
C VAL A 491 8.16 20.59 8.72
N VAL A 492 7.09 21.11 8.10
CA VAL A 492 5.99 20.32 7.57
C VAL A 492 5.86 20.56 6.08
N ASP A 493 6.02 19.51 5.31
CA ASP A 493 5.59 19.51 3.91
C ASP A 493 4.05 19.34 3.87
N ARG A 494 3.35 20.44 3.61
CA ARG A 494 1.88 20.47 3.61
C ARG A 494 1.27 19.68 2.46
N ASP A 495 2.02 19.48 1.38
CA ASP A 495 1.58 18.72 0.23
C ASP A 495 1.61 17.20 0.49
N LEU A 496 2.49 16.76 1.39
CA LEU A 496 2.59 15.38 1.81
C LEU A 496 1.65 15.04 2.98
N CYS A 497 1.23 16.04 3.77
CA CYS A 497 0.44 15.80 4.98
C CYS A 497 -0.99 15.36 4.65
N GLN A 498 -1.35 14.14 5.04
CA GLN A 498 -2.70 13.58 4.86
C GLN A 498 -3.55 13.57 6.16
N GLY A 499 -3.07 14.18 7.25
CA GLY A 499 -3.83 14.35 8.48
C GLY A 499 -4.10 13.07 9.27
N HIS A 500 -3.18 12.11 9.26
CA HIS A 500 -3.31 10.84 9.99
C HIS A 500 -3.31 10.99 11.53
N ALA A 501 -2.90 12.15 12.04
CA ALA A 501 -2.85 12.50 13.46
C ALA A 501 -1.84 11.70 14.32
N VAL A 502 -0.93 10.94 13.72
CA VAL A 502 0.15 10.25 14.46
C VAL A 502 1.02 11.26 15.19
N CYS A 503 1.36 12.38 14.56
CA CYS A 503 2.14 13.44 15.20
C CYS A 503 1.46 14.03 16.44
N GLU A 504 0.15 14.20 16.45
CA GLU A 504 -0.61 14.62 17.63
C GLU A 504 -0.55 13.57 18.74
N SER A 505 -0.62 12.28 18.39
CA SER A 505 -0.52 11.19 19.37
C SER A 505 0.87 11.07 19.99
N GLU A 506 1.93 11.33 19.23
CA GLU A 506 3.32 11.26 19.71
C GLU A 506 3.72 12.52 20.50
N ALA A 507 3.30 13.70 20.05
CA ALA A 507 3.69 14.99 20.62
C ALA A 507 2.50 15.97 20.68
N HIS A 508 1.48 15.65 21.49
CA HIS A 508 0.25 16.41 21.61
C HIS A 508 0.42 17.86 22.09
N SER A 509 1.52 18.17 22.77
CA SER A 509 1.86 19.54 23.15
C SER A 509 2.38 20.39 21.99
N VAL A 510 2.80 19.74 20.90
CA VAL A 510 3.43 20.37 19.73
C VAL A 510 2.52 20.34 18.50
N PHE A 511 1.73 19.29 18.36
CA PHE A 511 0.88 19.08 17.17
C PHE A 511 -0.60 18.95 17.55
N GLN A 512 -1.47 19.45 16.69
CA GLN A 512 -2.90 19.27 16.75
C GLN A 512 -3.46 19.01 15.36
N VAL A 513 -4.33 18.00 15.22
CA VAL A 513 -4.98 17.68 13.95
C VAL A 513 -6.49 17.80 14.07
N SER A 514 -7.08 18.63 13.22
CA SER A 514 -8.53 18.86 13.21
C SER A 514 -9.31 17.59 12.81
N LYS A 515 -10.62 17.57 13.08
CA LYS A 515 -11.50 16.48 12.58
C LYS A 515 -11.51 16.36 11.05
N LYS A 516 -11.10 17.41 10.34
CA LYS A 516 -10.98 17.42 8.87
C LYS A 516 -9.60 16.96 8.39
N GLY A 517 -8.68 16.60 9.30
CA GLY A 517 -7.31 16.17 8.95
C GLY A 517 -6.32 17.32 8.77
N GLU A 518 -6.66 18.55 9.19
CA GLU A 518 -5.76 19.70 9.05
C GLU A 518 -4.78 19.75 10.24
N LEU A 519 -3.48 19.67 9.95
CA LEU A 519 -2.41 19.75 10.95
C LEU A 519 -2.10 21.22 11.31
N THR A 520 -2.11 21.51 12.60
CA THR A 520 -1.63 22.74 13.20
C THR A 520 -0.39 22.44 14.04
N ILE A 521 0.69 23.19 13.83
CA ILE A 521 1.85 23.18 14.74
C ILE A 521 1.56 24.20 15.83
N LEU A 522 1.52 23.75 17.07
CA LEU A 522 1.27 24.59 18.24
C LEU A 522 2.54 25.33 18.68
N ASP A 523 3.70 24.69 18.47
CA ASP A 523 5.03 25.26 18.73
C ASP A 523 6.02 24.77 17.65
N GLU A 524 6.52 25.69 16.81
CA GLU A 524 7.47 25.39 15.74
C GLU A 524 8.91 25.19 16.25
N ARG A 525 9.21 25.65 17.47
CA ARG A 525 10.54 25.57 18.09
C ARG A 525 10.43 25.11 19.54
N PRO A 526 9.93 23.90 19.76
CA PRO A 526 9.72 23.39 21.11
C PRO A 526 11.06 23.18 21.83
N GLY A 527 10.98 23.17 23.16
CA GLY A 527 12.14 22.92 24.00
C GLY A 527 12.69 21.50 23.84
N GLU A 528 13.90 21.28 24.37
CA GLU A 528 14.60 19.99 24.28
C GLU A 528 13.82 18.85 24.99
N ASP A 529 12.95 19.17 25.92
CA ASP A 529 12.05 18.25 26.61
C ASP A 529 11.01 17.61 25.65
N ALA A 530 10.65 18.29 24.56
CA ALA A 530 9.75 17.74 23.53
C ALA A 530 10.50 16.99 22.40
N ARG A 531 11.83 17.03 22.38
CA ARG A 531 12.67 16.51 21.28
C ARG A 531 12.35 15.05 20.94
N ALA A 532 12.38 14.18 21.94
CA ALA A 532 12.13 12.76 21.74
C ALA A 532 10.72 12.46 21.19
N ALA A 533 9.72 13.20 21.66
CA ALA A 533 8.35 13.06 21.18
C ALA A 533 8.21 13.53 19.71
N VAL A 534 8.90 14.62 19.35
CA VAL A 534 8.89 15.12 17.95
C VAL A 534 9.68 14.21 17.03
N GLU A 535 10.81 13.65 17.48
CA GLU A 535 11.56 12.63 16.71
C GLU A 535 10.68 11.38 16.46
N ALA A 536 9.91 10.95 17.45
CA ALA A 536 8.93 9.88 17.27
C ALA A 536 7.83 10.28 16.26
N ALA A 537 7.33 11.51 16.33
CA ALA A 537 6.34 12.02 15.38
C ALA A 537 6.89 12.03 13.93
N VAL A 538 8.16 12.41 13.74
CA VAL A 538 8.83 12.36 12.42
C VAL A 538 9.00 10.92 11.96
N LYS A 539 9.56 10.05 12.82
CA LYS A 539 9.81 8.63 12.53
C LYS A 539 8.53 7.90 12.10
N PHE A 540 7.42 8.17 12.79
CA PHE A 540 6.17 7.47 12.57
C PHE A 540 5.18 8.23 11.68
N CYS A 541 5.58 9.36 11.08
CA CYS A 541 4.76 10.07 10.11
C CYS A 541 4.59 9.21 8.84
N PRO A 542 3.36 8.72 8.52
CA PRO A 542 3.18 7.75 7.44
C PRO A 542 3.46 8.33 6.05
N THR A 543 3.45 9.65 5.92
CA THR A 543 3.68 10.34 4.65
C THR A 543 5.03 11.03 4.58
N HIS A 544 5.85 10.90 5.64
CA HIS A 544 7.12 11.62 5.79
C HIS A 544 6.99 13.14 5.59
N ALA A 545 5.82 13.68 5.95
CA ALA A 545 5.53 15.11 5.85
C ALA A 545 6.26 15.95 6.91
N LEU A 546 6.83 15.33 7.93
CA LEU A 546 7.51 16.00 9.04
C LEU A 546 9.02 15.81 8.94
N SER A 547 9.75 16.85 9.23
CA SER A 547 11.21 16.82 9.41
C SER A 547 11.66 17.78 10.51
N ILE A 548 12.88 17.58 10.99
CA ILE A 548 13.53 18.46 11.96
C ILE A 548 14.73 19.10 11.25
N GLU A 549 14.80 20.43 11.31
CA GLU A 549 15.97 21.18 10.87
C GLU A 549 16.73 21.68 12.10
N GLU A 550 18.02 21.37 12.17
CA GLU A 550 18.94 21.93 13.17
C GLU A 550 19.27 23.38 12.82
N ALA A 551 19.34 24.26 13.83
CA ALA A 551 19.59 25.69 13.63
C ALA A 551 21.07 26.01 13.39
#